data_a7faedc0ec8807ee6f8199a22de07710
#
_entry.id   a7faedc0ec8807ee6f8199a22de07710
#
_cell.length_a   1.000
_cell.length_b   1.000
_cell.length_c   1.000
_cell.angle_alpha   90.00
_cell.angle_beta   90.00
_cell.angle_gamma   90.00
#
_symmetry.space_group_name_H-M   'P 1'
#
loop_
_entity.id
_entity.type
_entity.pdbx_description
1 polymer ?
#
loop_
_entity_poly.entity_id
_entity_poly.type
_entity_poly.pdbx_seq_one_letter_code
_entity_poly.pdbx_strand_id
1 'polypeptide(L)'
;YTAAEEIERAGGKALPLVVDVRDEATVKGALDQTAQKFGGIDIVVNNASAISLTTVADTDMKRFDLMHQINARGTFVVSKWAIPYLEKVANPHILMISPPLDMKEKWFAPHTAYSMAKFGMSLVVLGLAGELRDKGVAVNALWPRTIIATAAIKNLLGGEERMQQARKPDIMADAAYAIFNTPARELTGRFLIDDTFLFERGVTDFEHYRVDPTKDLASDFFLPADSAPPPDVHT
;
A
#
# COMPACT_ATOMS: atom_id res chain seq x y z
N TYR A 1 12.30 11.15 -13.92
CA TYR A 1 10.89 11.49 -13.58
C TYR A 1 9.88 10.83 -14.53
N THR A 2 10.15 9.61 -14.96
CA THR A 2 9.35 8.83 -15.92
C THR A 2 7.86 8.73 -15.52
N ALA A 3 7.55 8.53 -14.23
CA ALA A 3 6.17 8.47 -13.76
C ALA A 3 5.39 9.78 -13.98
N ALA A 4 6.03 10.95 -13.81
CA ALA A 4 5.39 12.22 -14.08
C ALA A 4 5.05 12.37 -15.57
N GLU A 5 5.98 11.99 -16.46
CA GLU A 5 5.78 12.01 -17.90
C GLU A 5 4.67 11.06 -18.34
N GLU A 6 4.54 9.90 -17.70
CA GLU A 6 3.46 8.94 -17.96
C GLU A 6 2.09 9.51 -17.56
N ILE A 7 2.00 10.13 -16.38
CA ILE A 7 0.79 10.79 -15.89
C ILE A 7 0.36 11.92 -16.84
N GLU A 8 1.30 12.77 -17.26
CA GLU A 8 1.01 13.88 -18.17
C GLU A 8 0.61 13.39 -19.56
N ARG A 9 1.23 12.33 -20.05
CA ARG A 9 0.87 11.68 -21.32
C ARG A 9 -0.54 11.07 -21.29
N ALA A 10 -0.96 10.60 -20.12
CA ALA A 10 -2.32 10.12 -19.89
C ALA A 10 -3.35 11.26 -19.67
N GLY A 11 -2.95 12.54 -19.76
CA GLY A 11 -3.82 13.69 -19.59
C GLY A 11 -3.96 14.20 -18.16
N GLY A 12 -3.23 13.60 -17.21
CA GLY A 12 -3.15 14.06 -15.82
C GLY A 12 -2.19 15.23 -15.63
N LYS A 13 -2.06 15.69 -14.38
CA LYS A 13 -1.08 16.71 -13.97
C LYS A 13 -0.19 16.13 -12.89
N ALA A 14 1.13 16.31 -13.01
CA ALA A 14 2.09 15.80 -12.06
C ALA A 14 2.91 16.92 -11.39
N LEU A 15 3.36 16.65 -10.17
CA LEU A 15 4.34 17.45 -9.42
C LEU A 15 5.35 16.49 -8.80
N PRO A 16 6.43 16.14 -9.51
CA PRO A 16 7.47 15.29 -8.95
C PRO A 16 8.28 16.07 -7.92
N LEU A 17 8.33 15.54 -6.69
CA LEU A 17 9.10 16.11 -5.57
C LEU A 17 10.07 15.06 -5.03
N VAL A 18 11.28 15.48 -4.70
CA VAL A 18 12.25 14.63 -4.00
C VAL A 18 11.99 14.75 -2.49
N VAL A 19 11.50 13.67 -1.90
CA VAL A 19 11.12 13.64 -0.48
C VAL A 19 11.69 12.40 0.17
N ASP A 20 12.30 12.55 1.33
CA ASP A 20 12.57 11.45 2.24
C ASP A 20 11.46 11.42 3.30
N VAL A 21 10.67 10.35 3.32
CA VAL A 21 9.55 10.21 4.27
C VAL A 21 10.00 10.15 5.75
N ARG A 22 11.31 9.97 5.99
CA ARG A 22 11.91 10.02 7.32
C ARG A 22 12.11 11.45 7.83
N ASP A 23 12.18 12.42 6.92
CA ASP A 23 12.35 13.83 7.24
C ASP A 23 10.99 14.55 7.28
N GLU A 24 10.56 14.88 8.50
CA GLU A 24 9.26 15.53 8.74
C GLU A 24 9.14 16.88 8.03
N ALA A 25 10.23 17.66 7.94
CA ALA A 25 10.19 18.99 7.31
C ALA A 25 10.02 18.89 5.79
N THR A 26 10.73 17.96 5.14
CA THR A 26 10.57 17.73 3.70
C THR A 26 9.21 17.16 3.34
N VAL A 27 8.65 16.26 4.16
CA VAL A 27 7.28 15.76 4.00
C VAL A 27 6.27 16.90 4.08
N LYS A 28 6.35 17.73 5.13
CA LYS A 28 5.45 18.88 5.28
C LYS A 28 5.57 19.83 4.08
N GLY A 29 6.78 20.20 3.68
CA GLY A 29 7.02 21.06 2.54
C GLY A 29 6.47 20.51 1.21
N ALA A 30 6.51 19.20 1.02
CA ALA A 30 5.94 18.55 -0.17
C ALA A 30 4.41 18.60 -0.18
N LEU A 31 3.77 18.37 0.96
CA LEU A 31 2.31 18.49 1.08
C LEU A 31 1.84 19.94 0.87
N ASP A 32 2.55 20.93 1.44
CA ASP A 32 2.27 22.35 1.24
C ASP A 32 2.35 22.72 -0.25
N GLN A 33 3.42 22.31 -0.96
CA GLN A 33 3.60 22.55 -2.40
C GLN A 33 2.52 21.87 -3.24
N THR A 34 2.14 20.64 -2.88
CA THR A 34 1.08 19.89 -3.56
C THR A 34 -0.25 20.61 -3.42
N ALA A 35 -0.61 21.00 -2.21
CA ALA A 35 -1.86 21.73 -1.95
C ALA A 35 -1.87 23.10 -2.64
N GLN A 36 -0.75 23.81 -2.68
CA GLN A 36 -0.61 25.08 -3.40
C GLN A 36 -0.80 24.91 -4.91
N LYS A 37 -0.20 23.85 -5.49
CA LYS A 37 -0.26 23.64 -6.96
C LYS A 37 -1.63 23.17 -7.43
N PHE A 38 -2.29 22.27 -6.67
CA PHE A 38 -3.52 21.60 -7.09
C PHE A 38 -4.78 22.10 -6.38
N GLY A 39 -4.64 22.96 -5.38
CA GLY A 39 -5.77 23.55 -4.65
C GLY A 39 -6.21 22.76 -3.43
N GLY A 40 -5.60 21.61 -3.13
CA GLY A 40 -5.92 20.76 -2.00
C GLY A 40 -5.26 19.38 -2.11
N ILE A 41 -5.61 18.49 -1.18
CA ILE A 41 -5.22 17.08 -1.17
C ILE A 41 -6.45 16.27 -0.77
N ASP A 42 -6.93 15.43 -1.67
CA ASP A 42 -8.09 14.57 -1.46
C ASP A 42 -7.69 13.15 -1.05
N ILE A 43 -6.54 12.69 -1.54
CA ILE A 43 -6.09 11.31 -1.38
C ILE A 43 -4.61 11.29 -1.00
N VAL A 44 -4.28 10.46 -0.04
CA VAL A 44 -2.89 10.14 0.35
C VAL A 44 -2.67 8.64 0.23
N VAL A 45 -1.62 8.25 -0.51
CA VAL A 45 -1.21 6.84 -0.62
C VAL A 45 0.16 6.65 0.02
N ASN A 46 0.19 5.95 1.14
CA ASN A 46 1.42 5.54 1.81
C ASN A 46 1.94 4.24 1.18
N ASN A 47 2.70 4.39 0.10
CA ASN A 47 3.30 3.29 -0.65
C ASN A 47 4.80 3.11 -0.37
N ALA A 48 5.49 4.14 0.10
CA ALA A 48 6.92 4.08 0.40
C ALA A 48 7.22 2.98 1.42
N SER A 49 8.13 2.06 1.07
CA SER A 49 8.46 0.90 1.91
C SER A 49 9.91 0.47 1.70
N ALA A 50 10.52 -0.06 2.76
CA ALA A 50 11.79 -0.77 2.72
C ALA A 50 11.58 -2.22 3.16
N ILE A 51 12.36 -3.14 2.59
CA ILE A 51 12.29 -4.57 2.86
C ILE A 51 13.68 -5.14 3.13
N SER A 52 13.76 -6.00 4.14
CA SER A 52 14.89 -6.91 4.37
C SER A 52 14.35 -8.16 5.05
N LEU A 53 14.49 -9.31 4.40
CA LEU A 53 13.97 -10.60 4.87
C LEU A 53 15.11 -11.39 5.52
N THR A 54 15.40 -11.06 6.78
CA THR A 54 16.46 -11.68 7.56
C THR A 54 15.92 -12.20 8.89
N THR A 55 16.57 -13.22 9.43
CA THR A 55 16.31 -13.67 10.81
C THR A 55 16.70 -12.57 11.81
N VAL A 56 16.27 -12.68 13.05
CA VAL A 56 16.65 -11.71 14.10
C VAL A 56 18.17 -11.66 14.29
N ALA A 57 18.83 -12.81 14.25
CA ALA A 57 20.27 -12.90 14.43
C ALA A 57 21.08 -12.25 13.29
N ASP A 58 20.56 -12.32 12.07
CA ASP A 58 21.23 -11.82 10.86
C ASP A 58 20.80 -10.39 10.48
N THR A 59 19.90 -9.78 11.25
CA THR A 59 19.38 -8.45 10.95
C THR A 59 20.41 -7.38 11.32
N ASP A 60 20.94 -6.68 10.31
CA ASP A 60 21.74 -5.45 10.52
C ASP A 60 20.84 -4.35 11.11
N MET A 61 21.27 -3.73 12.21
CA MET A 61 20.48 -2.71 12.91
C MET A 61 20.24 -1.44 12.07
N LYS A 62 21.12 -1.11 11.13
CA LYS A 62 20.86 -0.01 10.18
C LYS A 62 19.71 -0.35 9.24
N ARG A 63 19.57 -1.63 8.84
CA ARG A 63 18.45 -2.11 8.05
C ARG A 63 17.16 -2.15 8.85
N PHE A 64 17.23 -2.58 10.11
CA PHE A 64 16.11 -2.53 11.05
C PHE A 64 15.59 -1.09 11.19
N ASP A 65 16.47 -0.15 11.54
CA ASP A 65 16.13 1.26 11.71
C ASP A 65 15.55 1.86 10.42
N LEU A 66 16.15 1.57 9.26
CA LEU A 66 15.69 2.04 7.96
C LEU A 66 14.25 1.57 7.68
N MET A 67 13.96 0.27 7.87
CA MET A 67 12.62 -0.28 7.66
C MET A 67 11.58 0.38 8.57
N HIS A 68 11.88 0.52 9.85
CA HIS A 68 10.96 1.14 10.81
C HIS A 68 10.75 2.63 10.56
N GLN A 69 11.81 3.35 10.19
CA GLN A 69 11.73 4.77 9.87
C GLN A 69 10.93 5.04 8.59
N ILE A 70 11.08 4.21 7.56
CA ILE A 70 10.33 4.38 6.30
C ILE A 70 8.90 3.87 6.46
N ASN A 71 8.74 2.59 6.87
CA ASN A 71 7.43 1.94 6.85
C ASN A 71 6.50 2.52 7.93
N ALA A 72 6.79 2.30 9.20
CA ALA A 72 5.89 2.71 10.28
C ALA A 72 5.92 4.22 10.54
N ARG A 73 7.13 4.77 10.81
CA ARG A 73 7.26 6.19 11.13
C ARG A 73 6.93 7.10 9.93
N GLY A 74 7.41 6.76 8.74
CA GLY A 74 7.14 7.54 7.52
C GLY A 74 5.64 7.61 7.20
N THR A 75 4.95 6.48 7.27
CA THR A 75 3.48 6.41 7.13
C THR A 75 2.77 7.31 8.14
N PHE A 76 3.19 7.28 9.40
CA PHE A 76 2.63 8.14 10.45
C PHE A 76 2.88 9.63 10.16
N VAL A 77 4.10 10.01 9.78
CA VAL A 77 4.48 11.41 9.49
C VAL A 77 3.71 11.96 8.30
N VAL A 78 3.65 11.22 7.18
CA VAL A 78 2.91 11.64 5.99
C VAL A 78 1.43 11.82 6.32
N SER A 79 0.82 10.86 7.00
CA SER A 79 -0.59 10.93 7.39
C SER A 79 -0.86 12.11 8.32
N LYS A 80 -0.05 12.31 9.36
CA LYS A 80 -0.15 13.43 10.32
C LYS A 80 -0.24 14.78 9.61
N TRP A 81 0.67 15.04 8.68
CA TRP A 81 0.74 16.33 8.00
C TRP A 81 -0.28 16.48 6.87
N ALA A 82 -0.87 15.39 6.39
CA ALA A 82 -1.94 15.43 5.40
C ALA A 82 -3.33 15.72 5.99
N ILE A 83 -3.60 15.35 7.24
CA ILE A 83 -4.91 15.51 7.91
C ILE A 83 -5.52 16.90 7.72
N PRO A 84 -4.80 18.03 7.95
CA PRO A 84 -5.40 19.37 7.81
C PRO A 84 -5.90 19.73 6.41
N TYR A 85 -5.40 19.04 5.37
CA TYR A 85 -5.87 19.18 3.98
C TYR A 85 -7.06 18.28 3.73
N LEU A 86 -6.98 17.03 4.17
CA LEU A 86 -8.01 16.01 3.98
C LEU A 86 -9.34 16.39 4.66
N GLU A 87 -9.30 17.05 5.81
CA GLU A 87 -10.51 17.52 6.52
C GLU A 87 -11.31 18.60 5.75
N LYS A 88 -10.75 19.17 4.67
CA LYS A 88 -11.35 20.24 3.88
C LYS A 88 -12.05 19.77 2.61
N VAL A 89 -11.93 18.48 2.27
CA VAL A 89 -12.45 17.92 1.02
C VAL A 89 -13.63 16.99 1.25
N ALA A 90 -14.42 16.77 0.20
CA ALA A 90 -15.69 16.06 0.33
C ALA A 90 -15.55 14.55 0.50
N ASN A 91 -14.53 13.94 -0.11
CA ASN A 91 -14.31 12.49 -0.09
C ASN A 91 -12.83 12.15 0.18
N PRO A 92 -12.34 12.41 1.41
CA PRO A 92 -10.93 12.25 1.75
C PRO A 92 -10.55 10.80 2.05
N HIS A 93 -9.42 10.35 1.49
CA HIS A 93 -8.90 9.00 1.73
C HIS A 93 -7.42 8.99 2.10
N ILE A 94 -7.07 8.15 3.07
CA ILE A 94 -5.69 7.71 3.32
C ILE A 94 -5.63 6.21 3.06
N LEU A 95 -4.76 5.78 2.14
CA LEU A 95 -4.53 4.39 1.81
C LEU A 95 -3.10 3.99 2.19
N MET A 96 -2.96 2.91 2.95
CA MET A 96 -1.67 2.28 3.25
C MET A 96 -1.52 0.99 2.45
N ILE A 97 -0.37 0.81 1.81
CA ILE A 97 -0.01 -0.48 1.21
C ILE A 97 0.59 -1.35 2.32
N SER A 98 -0.30 -1.92 3.12
CA SER A 98 0.05 -2.69 4.32
C SER A 98 -0.90 -3.88 4.54
N PRO A 99 -0.41 -4.96 5.21
CA PRO A 99 -1.15 -6.21 5.32
C PRO A 99 -2.31 -6.17 6.31
N PRO A 100 -3.27 -7.10 6.20
CA PRO A 100 -4.22 -7.40 7.27
C PRO A 100 -3.50 -7.78 8.57
N LEU A 101 -4.13 -7.49 9.72
CA LEU A 101 -3.57 -7.76 11.05
C LEU A 101 -3.75 -9.25 11.45
N ASP A 102 -3.09 -10.16 10.73
CA ASP A 102 -3.01 -11.57 11.13
C ASP A 102 -1.75 -11.81 11.98
N MET A 103 -1.90 -11.81 13.31
CA MET A 103 -0.80 -11.87 14.28
C MET A 103 -0.30 -13.29 14.54
N LYS A 104 -0.30 -14.16 13.52
CA LYS A 104 0.19 -15.54 13.65
C LYS A 104 1.72 -15.61 13.56
N GLU A 105 2.31 -16.48 14.37
CA GLU A 105 3.77 -16.71 14.45
C GLU A 105 4.42 -16.89 13.07
N LYS A 106 3.77 -17.63 12.17
CA LYS A 106 4.28 -17.90 10.82
C LYS A 106 4.68 -16.66 10.02
N TRP A 107 4.08 -15.50 10.34
CA TRP A 107 4.37 -14.23 9.67
C TRP A 107 5.55 -13.49 10.28
N PHE A 108 5.94 -13.84 11.50
CA PHE A 108 7.02 -13.17 12.22
C PHE A 108 8.30 -14.01 12.23
N ALA A 109 8.20 -15.32 12.42
CA ALA A 109 9.35 -16.19 12.60
C ALA A 109 10.42 -16.10 11.49
N PRO A 110 10.09 -16.04 10.20
CA PRO A 110 11.12 -15.98 9.16
C PRO A 110 11.83 -14.61 9.05
N HIS A 111 11.14 -13.49 9.43
CA HIS A 111 11.63 -12.12 9.17
C HIS A 111 10.96 -11.11 10.10
N THR A 112 11.18 -11.28 11.40
CA THR A 112 10.54 -10.51 12.48
C THR A 112 10.64 -8.99 12.25
N ALA A 113 11.82 -8.47 11.90
CA ALA A 113 12.03 -7.04 11.71
C ALA A 113 11.16 -6.44 10.60
N TYR A 114 11.04 -7.14 9.47
CA TYR A 114 10.18 -6.70 8.36
C TYR A 114 8.70 -6.77 8.74
N SER A 115 8.27 -7.87 9.36
CA SER A 115 6.89 -8.02 9.82
C SER A 115 6.50 -6.92 10.80
N MET A 116 7.33 -6.63 11.80
CA MET A 116 7.10 -5.52 12.73
C MET A 116 6.92 -4.18 12.00
N ALA A 117 7.77 -3.90 11.02
CA ALA A 117 7.69 -2.64 10.27
C ALA A 117 6.42 -2.55 9.41
N LYS A 118 6.02 -3.64 8.75
CA LYS A 118 4.78 -3.70 7.94
C LYS A 118 3.52 -3.66 8.80
N PHE A 119 3.46 -4.44 9.88
CA PHE A 119 2.35 -4.37 10.83
C PHE A 119 2.29 -3.00 11.55
N GLY A 120 3.43 -2.31 11.71
CA GLY A 120 3.48 -0.94 12.18
C GLY A 120 2.64 0.01 11.31
N MET A 121 2.70 -0.12 9.97
CA MET A 121 1.82 0.62 9.05
C MET A 121 0.35 0.27 9.28
N SER A 122 0.05 -1.02 9.45
CA SER A 122 -1.33 -1.50 9.68
C SER A 122 -1.91 -1.02 11.02
N LEU A 123 -1.07 -0.90 12.05
CA LEU A 123 -1.49 -0.29 13.32
C LEU A 123 -1.83 1.19 13.17
N VAL A 124 -1.11 1.93 12.30
CA VAL A 124 -1.47 3.31 11.95
C VAL A 124 -2.84 3.37 11.29
N VAL A 125 -3.17 2.43 10.39
CA VAL A 125 -4.53 2.33 9.81
C VAL A 125 -5.58 2.19 10.90
N LEU A 126 -5.38 1.24 11.82
CA LEU A 126 -6.34 0.95 12.90
C LEU A 126 -6.58 2.17 13.78
N GLY A 127 -5.50 2.84 14.20
CA GLY A 127 -5.57 4.04 15.06
C GLY A 127 -6.23 5.22 14.34
N LEU A 128 -5.74 5.58 13.17
CA LEU A 128 -6.26 6.73 12.42
C LEU A 128 -7.69 6.54 11.93
N ALA A 129 -8.10 5.33 11.55
CA ALA A 129 -9.48 5.07 11.16
C ALA A 129 -10.46 5.35 12.31
N GLY A 130 -10.07 5.03 13.55
CA GLY A 130 -10.85 5.38 14.75
C GLY A 130 -10.85 6.89 15.02
N GLU A 131 -9.67 7.52 15.02
CA GLU A 131 -9.50 8.95 15.32
C GLU A 131 -10.23 9.86 14.31
N LEU A 132 -10.20 9.51 13.03
CA LEU A 132 -10.69 10.35 11.95
C LEU A 132 -12.12 10.02 11.50
N ARG A 133 -12.77 9.03 12.10
CA ARG A 133 -14.12 8.58 11.72
C ARG A 133 -15.14 9.72 11.72
N ASP A 134 -15.20 10.47 12.81
CA ASP A 134 -16.17 11.58 12.97
C ASP A 134 -15.85 12.74 12.03
N LYS A 135 -14.59 12.89 11.64
CA LYS A 135 -14.14 13.89 10.66
C LYS A 135 -14.45 13.47 9.20
N GLY A 136 -14.88 12.23 8.99
CA GLY A 136 -15.24 11.70 7.68
C GLY A 136 -14.06 11.42 6.76
N VAL A 137 -12.86 11.27 7.31
CA VAL A 137 -11.67 10.85 6.54
C VAL A 137 -11.57 9.32 6.58
N ALA A 138 -11.61 8.69 5.41
CA ALA A 138 -11.42 7.26 5.29
C ALA A 138 -9.95 6.87 5.44
N VAL A 139 -9.68 5.84 6.22
CA VAL A 139 -8.33 5.29 6.37
C VAL A 139 -8.40 3.77 6.21
N ASN A 140 -7.76 3.25 5.17
CA ASN A 140 -7.81 1.83 4.84
C ASN A 140 -6.41 1.28 4.50
N ALA A 141 -6.27 -0.03 4.59
CA ALA A 141 -5.15 -0.77 4.05
C ALA A 141 -5.55 -1.52 2.79
N LEU A 142 -4.62 -1.65 1.84
CA LEU A 142 -4.73 -2.51 0.67
C LEU A 142 -3.50 -3.41 0.61
N TRP A 143 -3.75 -4.71 0.38
CA TRP A 143 -2.69 -5.71 0.29
C TRP A 143 -2.96 -6.66 -0.89
N PRO A 144 -1.93 -7.07 -1.65
CA PRO A 144 -2.13 -7.99 -2.75
C PRO A 144 -2.29 -9.43 -2.25
N ARG A 145 -3.15 -10.22 -2.90
CA ARG A 145 -3.22 -11.67 -2.66
C ARG A 145 -2.00 -12.40 -3.19
N THR A 146 -1.53 -12.00 -4.33
CA THR A 146 -0.38 -12.61 -4.99
C THR A 146 0.75 -11.62 -5.08
N ILE A 147 1.96 -12.10 -5.25
CA ILE A 147 3.10 -11.21 -5.50
C ILE A 147 2.79 -10.31 -6.71
N ILE A 148 3.25 -9.07 -6.64
CA ILE A 148 3.10 -8.07 -7.70
C ILE A 148 4.40 -7.89 -8.45
N ALA A 149 4.34 -7.89 -9.77
CA ALA A 149 5.49 -7.73 -10.66
C ALA A 149 6.16 -6.36 -10.52
N THR A 150 7.03 -6.25 -9.53
CA THR A 150 7.76 -5.02 -9.18
C THR A 150 9.25 -5.23 -9.17
N ALA A 151 10.01 -4.13 -9.16
CA ALA A 151 11.46 -4.19 -9.01
C ALA A 151 11.91 -4.92 -7.74
N ALA A 152 11.11 -4.90 -6.67
CA ALA A 152 11.41 -5.64 -5.44
C ALA A 152 11.40 -7.15 -5.67
N ILE A 153 10.40 -7.68 -6.37
CA ILE A 153 10.33 -9.11 -6.73
C ILE A 153 11.50 -9.47 -7.65
N LYS A 154 11.71 -8.67 -8.69
CA LYS A 154 12.78 -8.92 -9.66
C LYS A 154 14.16 -8.94 -9.01
N ASN A 155 14.46 -7.99 -8.14
CA ASN A 155 15.82 -7.76 -7.66
C ASN A 155 16.12 -8.43 -6.30
N LEU A 156 15.09 -8.74 -5.49
CA LEU A 156 15.29 -9.18 -4.11
C LEU A 156 14.59 -10.50 -3.76
N LEU A 157 13.54 -10.91 -4.50
CA LEU A 157 12.63 -11.96 -4.03
C LEU A 157 12.44 -13.11 -5.02
N GLY A 158 13.36 -13.35 -5.96
CA GLY A 158 13.33 -14.54 -6.81
C GLY A 158 13.50 -14.32 -8.32
N GLY A 159 13.82 -13.09 -8.74
CA GLY A 159 14.22 -12.80 -10.12
C GLY A 159 13.08 -12.92 -11.16
N GLU A 160 13.48 -13.13 -12.42
CA GLU A 160 12.54 -13.21 -13.55
C GLU A 160 11.56 -14.39 -13.45
N GLU A 161 11.99 -15.53 -12.92
CA GLU A 161 11.10 -16.68 -12.74
C GLU A 161 9.94 -16.36 -11.80
N ARG A 162 10.22 -15.70 -10.69
CA ARG A 162 9.21 -15.28 -9.73
C ARG A 162 8.27 -14.22 -10.30
N MET A 163 8.78 -13.36 -11.19
CA MET A 163 7.98 -12.37 -11.92
C MET A 163 6.89 -13.01 -12.77
N GLN A 164 7.13 -14.19 -13.36
CA GLN A 164 6.13 -14.90 -14.17
C GLN A 164 4.95 -15.44 -13.34
N GLN A 165 5.15 -15.64 -12.03
CA GLN A 165 4.13 -16.08 -11.09
C GLN A 165 3.38 -14.91 -10.41
N ALA A 166 3.57 -13.70 -10.93
CA ALA A 166 3.03 -12.48 -10.36
C ALA A 166 1.81 -11.97 -11.13
N ARG A 167 1.07 -11.07 -10.48
CA ARG A 167 0.13 -10.16 -11.15
C ARG A 167 0.81 -8.83 -11.46
N LYS A 168 0.29 -8.15 -12.49
CA LYS A 168 0.69 -6.79 -12.85
C LYS A 168 0.26 -5.80 -11.77
N PRO A 169 0.98 -4.66 -11.60
CA PRO A 169 0.58 -3.60 -10.67
C PRO A 169 -0.82 -3.03 -10.89
N ASP A 170 -1.37 -3.22 -12.09
CA ASP A 170 -2.70 -2.76 -12.49
C ASP A 170 -3.79 -3.21 -11.52
N ILE A 171 -3.73 -4.43 -10.98
CA ILE A 171 -4.73 -4.91 -10.01
C ILE A 171 -4.76 -4.05 -8.74
N MET A 172 -3.58 -3.63 -8.26
CA MET A 172 -3.49 -2.75 -7.10
C MET A 172 -4.00 -1.34 -7.42
N ALA A 173 -3.76 -0.86 -8.64
CA ALA A 173 -4.25 0.43 -9.11
C ALA A 173 -5.78 0.44 -9.23
N ASP A 174 -6.37 -0.60 -9.82
CA ASP A 174 -7.82 -0.73 -9.96
C ASP A 174 -8.53 -0.89 -8.62
N ALA A 175 -7.95 -1.67 -7.69
CA ALA A 175 -8.45 -1.79 -6.34
C ALA A 175 -8.39 -0.45 -5.58
N ALA A 176 -7.28 0.29 -5.69
CA ALA A 176 -7.15 1.61 -5.11
C ALA A 176 -8.15 2.61 -5.73
N TYR A 177 -8.33 2.59 -7.04
CA TYR A 177 -9.31 3.41 -7.73
C TYR A 177 -10.73 3.12 -7.23
N ALA A 178 -11.11 1.86 -7.07
CA ALA A 178 -12.40 1.48 -6.52
C ALA A 178 -12.59 1.96 -5.06
N ILE A 179 -11.53 1.92 -4.24
CA ILE A 179 -11.53 2.45 -2.88
C ILE A 179 -11.82 3.96 -2.90
N PHE A 180 -11.10 4.74 -3.72
CA PHE A 180 -11.23 6.19 -3.76
C PHE A 180 -12.55 6.69 -4.33
N ASN A 181 -13.25 5.88 -5.14
CA ASN A 181 -14.59 6.15 -5.63
C ASN A 181 -15.70 5.69 -4.67
N THR A 182 -15.37 5.06 -3.56
CA THR A 182 -16.33 4.75 -2.50
C THR A 182 -16.44 5.94 -1.54
N PRO A 183 -17.65 6.30 -1.07
CA PRO A 183 -17.78 7.38 -0.09
C PRO A 183 -16.94 7.10 1.18
N ALA A 184 -16.14 8.07 1.59
CA ALA A 184 -15.20 7.93 2.70
C ALA A 184 -15.86 7.47 4.02
N ARG A 185 -17.12 7.88 4.25
CA ARG A 185 -17.91 7.49 5.44
C ARG A 185 -18.39 6.03 5.40
N GLU A 186 -18.39 5.40 4.23
CA GLU A 186 -18.88 4.02 4.05
C GLU A 186 -17.74 2.99 4.11
N LEU A 187 -16.51 3.42 3.80
CA LEU A 187 -15.35 2.54 3.71
C LEU A 187 -14.17 3.10 4.50
N THR A 188 -14.09 2.77 5.78
CA THR A 188 -12.98 3.15 6.66
C THR A 188 -12.65 2.07 7.68
N GLY A 189 -11.38 1.93 8.05
CA GLY A 189 -10.88 0.94 9.01
C GLY A 189 -10.79 -0.48 8.43
N ARG A 190 -10.80 -0.63 7.10
CA ARG A 190 -10.75 -1.93 6.43
C ARG A 190 -9.33 -2.29 6.02
N PHE A 191 -9.07 -3.59 6.10
CA PHE A 191 -7.87 -4.23 5.56
C PHE A 191 -8.31 -5.06 4.35
N LEU A 192 -8.11 -4.50 3.17
CA LEU A 192 -8.65 -5.00 1.92
C LEU A 192 -7.61 -5.84 1.18
N ILE A 193 -8.06 -6.95 0.61
CA ILE A 193 -7.27 -7.74 -0.34
C ILE A 193 -7.73 -7.35 -1.74
N ASP A 194 -6.80 -7.10 -2.63
CA ASP A 194 -7.01 -6.54 -3.98
C ASP A 194 -8.12 -7.25 -4.76
N ASP A 195 -7.97 -8.54 -5.01
CA ASP A 195 -8.91 -9.32 -5.80
C ASP A 195 -10.26 -9.54 -5.10
N THR A 196 -10.25 -9.76 -3.78
CA THR A 196 -11.48 -9.91 -3.01
C THR A 196 -12.31 -8.64 -3.06
N PHE A 197 -11.67 -7.48 -2.87
CA PHE A 197 -12.35 -6.20 -2.92
C PHE A 197 -12.87 -5.87 -4.32
N LEU A 198 -12.09 -6.15 -5.37
CA LEU A 198 -12.54 -5.97 -6.75
C LEU A 198 -13.70 -6.90 -7.09
N PHE A 199 -13.68 -8.15 -6.61
CA PHE A 199 -14.79 -9.08 -6.78
C PHE A 199 -16.08 -8.57 -6.10
N GLU A 200 -15.98 -8.03 -4.88
CA GLU A 200 -17.11 -7.38 -4.20
C GLU A 200 -17.68 -6.18 -5.00
N ARG A 201 -16.90 -5.63 -5.93
CA ARG A 201 -17.28 -4.53 -6.84
C ARG A 201 -17.69 -4.99 -8.23
N GLY A 202 -17.82 -6.31 -8.44
CA GLY A 202 -18.34 -6.91 -9.66
C GLY A 202 -17.29 -7.29 -10.70
N VAL A 203 -16.00 -7.21 -10.37
CA VAL A 203 -14.94 -7.74 -11.24
C VAL A 203 -14.91 -9.25 -11.12
N THR A 204 -15.06 -9.96 -12.23
CA THR A 204 -15.08 -11.43 -12.27
C THR A 204 -13.94 -12.04 -13.07
N ASP A 205 -13.29 -11.27 -13.92
CA ASP A 205 -12.13 -11.69 -14.71
C ASP A 205 -10.84 -11.09 -14.13
N PHE A 206 -9.96 -11.96 -13.64
CA PHE A 206 -8.65 -11.59 -13.09
C PHE A 206 -7.48 -12.07 -13.94
N GLU A 207 -7.75 -12.78 -15.06
CA GLU A 207 -6.70 -13.37 -15.88
C GLU A 207 -5.84 -12.32 -16.59
N HIS A 208 -6.42 -11.20 -16.99
CA HIS A 208 -5.69 -10.10 -17.63
C HIS A 208 -4.64 -9.43 -16.74
N TYR A 209 -4.73 -9.61 -15.41
CA TYR A 209 -3.72 -9.12 -14.46
C TYR A 209 -2.49 -10.05 -14.37
N ARG A 210 -2.54 -11.29 -14.84
CA ARG A 210 -1.38 -12.20 -14.77
C ARG A 210 -0.25 -11.71 -15.68
N VAL A 211 0.99 -11.88 -15.22
CA VAL A 211 2.17 -11.63 -16.06
C VAL A 211 2.29 -12.76 -17.10
N ASP A 212 2.21 -14.00 -16.65
CA ASP A 212 2.17 -15.19 -17.52
C ASP A 212 0.94 -16.04 -17.17
N PRO A 213 -0.07 -16.12 -18.08
CA PRO A 213 -1.27 -16.91 -17.84
C PRO A 213 -1.02 -18.43 -17.71
N THR A 214 0.15 -18.92 -18.14
CA THR A 214 0.50 -20.35 -18.09
C THR A 214 1.16 -20.78 -16.79
N LYS A 215 1.46 -19.85 -15.89
CA LYS A 215 2.13 -20.12 -14.61
C LYS A 215 1.17 -19.99 -13.44
N ASP A 216 1.31 -20.86 -12.45
CA ASP A 216 0.57 -20.71 -11.19
C ASP A 216 0.98 -19.42 -10.47
N LEU A 217 0.00 -18.74 -9.90
CA LEU A 217 0.25 -17.52 -9.14
C LEU A 217 0.89 -17.86 -7.79
N ALA A 218 1.85 -17.06 -7.37
CA ALA A 218 2.46 -17.18 -6.06
C ALA A 218 1.77 -16.26 -5.05
N SER A 219 1.35 -16.81 -3.93
CA SER A 219 0.75 -16.03 -2.83
C SER A 219 1.74 -15.03 -2.25
N ASP A 220 1.25 -13.87 -1.86
CA ASP A 220 2.02 -12.89 -1.09
C ASP A 220 2.06 -13.25 0.41
N PHE A 221 2.87 -12.53 1.18
CA PHE A 221 2.94 -12.66 2.63
C PHE A 221 1.68 -12.14 3.32
N PHE A 222 1.49 -12.52 4.58
CA PHE A 222 0.51 -11.94 5.51
C PHE A 222 -0.97 -12.16 5.16
N LEU A 223 -1.27 -13.08 4.26
CA LEU A 223 -2.66 -13.41 3.93
C LEU A 223 -3.29 -14.21 5.07
N PRO A 224 -4.43 -13.76 5.63
CA PRO A 224 -5.18 -14.54 6.59
C PRO A 224 -5.63 -15.88 6.00
N ALA A 225 -5.59 -16.94 6.79
CA ALA A 225 -5.93 -18.29 6.33
C ALA A 225 -7.40 -18.45 5.92
N ASP A 226 -8.26 -17.55 6.41
CA ASP A 226 -9.69 -17.47 6.10
C ASP A 226 -10.00 -16.51 4.95
N SER A 227 -8.98 -15.87 4.37
CA SER A 227 -9.12 -15.04 3.18
C SER A 227 -9.18 -15.92 1.94
N ALA A 228 -10.34 -16.49 1.65
CA ALA A 228 -10.54 -17.24 0.41
C ALA A 228 -10.39 -16.32 -0.81
N PRO A 229 -9.78 -16.82 -1.91
CA PRO A 229 -9.76 -16.10 -3.17
C PRO A 229 -11.20 -16.01 -3.75
N PRO A 230 -11.45 -15.05 -4.65
CA PRO A 230 -12.67 -15.08 -5.45
C PRO A 230 -12.83 -16.41 -6.21
N PRO A 231 -14.06 -16.80 -6.61
CA PRO A 231 -14.26 -17.93 -7.50
C PRO A 231 -13.36 -17.84 -8.74
N ASP A 232 -12.87 -18.98 -9.20
CA ASP A 232 -11.98 -19.13 -10.38
C ASP A 232 -10.58 -18.46 -10.26
N VAL A 233 -10.23 -17.91 -9.09
CA VAL A 233 -8.87 -17.46 -8.78
C VAL A 233 -8.12 -18.57 -8.05
N HIS A 234 -7.14 -19.14 -8.70
CA HIS A 234 -6.27 -20.19 -8.15
C HIS A 234 -4.91 -19.59 -7.77
N THR A 235 -4.46 -19.81 -6.52
CA THR A 235 -3.17 -19.38 -5.96
C THR A 235 -2.46 -20.52 -5.27
#